data_e55d2a46fa4d66e954fe0c1484daf992
#
_entry.id   e55d2a46fa4d66e954fe0c1484daf992
#
_cell.length_a   1.000
_cell.length_b   1.000
_cell.length_c   1.000
_cell.angle_alpha   90.00
_cell.angle_beta   90.00
_cell.angle_gamma   90.00
#
_symmetry.space_group_name_H-M   'P 1'
#
loop_
_entity.id
_entity.type
_entity.pdbx_description
1 polymer ?
#
loop_
_entity_poly.entity_id
_entity_poly.type
_entity_poly.pdbx_seq_one_letter_code
_entity_poly.pdbx_strand_id
1 'polypeptide(L)'
;MAGQRTYREKRPVREGSPAALHPAEFAKDREYVDVLRWHHVGLSSRFLAASDGDLYGIDLVLAGVMVRSYGLVDGFLDAFDTWNPVVAAPLLRMQLDNLVRVSYMVQAPSASDVADHFVVGGEFRNLKDGDGKLLTDARLLHHAKEHHPWVAPVYEATSGWVHFSPTHVQAAMRLHRDEDGRALVDRLFQ
;
A
#
# COMPACT_ATOMS: atom_id res chain seq x y z
N MET A 1 -6.89 2.41 31.94
CA MET A 1 -5.54 1.82 32.01
C MET A 1 -4.97 1.81 30.61
N ALA A 2 -4.08 2.74 30.28
CA ALA A 2 -3.39 2.77 28.99
C ALA A 2 -2.33 1.65 29.01
N GLY A 3 -2.58 0.59 28.22
CA GLY A 3 -1.60 -0.47 28.03
C GLY A 3 -0.32 0.10 27.44
N GLN A 4 0.79 -0.03 28.15
CA GLN A 4 2.11 0.21 27.61
C GLN A 4 2.27 -0.64 26.34
N ARG A 5 2.27 0.02 25.18
CA ARG A 5 2.70 -0.64 23.93
C ARG A 5 4.18 -0.94 24.10
N THR A 6 4.51 -2.22 24.29
CA THR A 6 5.87 -2.71 24.20
C THR A 6 6.41 -2.31 22.82
N TYR A 7 7.39 -1.41 22.82
CA TYR A 7 8.17 -1.08 21.63
C TYR A 7 8.76 -2.39 21.11
N ARG A 8 8.38 -2.80 19.92
CA ARG A 8 8.98 -3.97 19.26
C ARG A 8 10.47 -3.70 19.13
N GLU A 9 11.31 -4.59 19.65
CA GLU A 9 12.76 -4.49 19.49
C GLU A 9 13.09 -4.29 18.01
N LYS A 10 13.90 -3.26 17.73
CA LYS A 10 14.36 -2.99 16.35
C LYS A 10 15.15 -4.21 15.88
N ARG A 11 14.70 -4.83 14.80
CA ARG A 11 15.48 -5.91 14.19
C ARG A 11 16.82 -5.37 13.69
N PRO A 12 17.89 -6.17 13.75
CA PRO A 12 19.19 -5.75 13.24
C PRO A 12 19.10 -5.42 11.74
N VAL A 13 19.77 -4.33 11.36
CA VAL A 13 19.87 -3.91 9.97
C VAL A 13 20.67 -4.98 9.19
N ARG A 14 20.09 -5.46 8.09
CA ARG A 14 20.73 -6.48 7.24
C ARG A 14 21.92 -5.85 6.51
N GLU A 15 23.06 -6.52 6.55
CA GLU A 15 24.26 -6.11 5.80
C GLU A 15 23.95 -6.02 4.29
N GLY A 16 24.49 -4.98 3.62
CA GLY A 16 24.21 -4.71 2.21
C GLY A 16 22.83 -4.15 1.90
N SER A 17 21.97 -3.95 2.91
CA SER A 17 20.68 -3.29 2.73
C SER A 17 20.86 -1.78 2.49
N PRO A 18 19.87 -1.08 1.87
CA PRO A 18 19.89 0.39 1.78
C PRO A 18 20.02 1.08 3.13
N ALA A 19 19.48 0.50 4.20
CA ALA A 19 19.67 1.02 5.56
C ALA A 19 21.13 0.97 6.02
N ALA A 20 21.90 -0.02 5.56
CA ALA A 20 23.34 -0.12 5.84
C ALA A 20 24.19 0.76 4.92
N LEU A 21 23.79 0.89 3.64
CA LEU A 21 24.52 1.65 2.63
C LEU A 21 24.24 3.16 2.70
N HIS A 22 22.99 3.55 3.01
CA HIS A 22 22.50 4.93 3.06
C HIS A 22 21.70 5.18 4.35
N PRO A 23 22.32 5.06 5.54
CA PRO A 23 21.59 5.02 6.79
C PRO A 23 20.82 6.31 7.10
N ALA A 24 21.32 7.47 6.69
CA ALA A 24 20.66 8.76 6.96
C ALA A 24 19.40 8.95 6.11
N GLU A 25 19.45 8.62 4.81
CA GLU A 25 18.29 8.69 3.91
C GLU A 25 17.23 7.69 4.30
N PHE A 26 17.65 6.45 4.56
CA PHE A 26 16.76 5.38 5.00
C PHE A 26 16.03 5.72 6.30
N ALA A 27 16.75 6.30 7.28
CA ALA A 27 16.15 6.70 8.55
C ALA A 27 15.11 7.81 8.36
N LYS A 28 15.38 8.78 7.48
CA LYS A 28 14.45 9.87 7.14
C LYS A 28 13.18 9.35 6.48
N ASP A 29 13.31 8.48 5.48
CA ASP A 29 12.17 7.91 4.76
C ASP A 29 11.32 7.04 5.69
N ARG A 30 11.98 6.24 6.52
CA ARG A 30 11.31 5.43 7.53
C ARG A 30 10.54 6.26 8.54
N GLU A 31 11.14 7.33 9.06
CA GLU A 31 10.49 8.26 9.98
C GLU A 31 9.26 8.91 9.33
N TYR A 32 9.38 9.34 8.09
CA TYR A 32 8.27 9.92 7.33
C TYR A 32 7.09 8.93 7.22
N VAL A 33 7.35 7.67 6.86
CA VAL A 33 6.31 6.64 6.77
C VAL A 33 5.70 6.34 8.14
N ASP A 34 6.49 6.31 9.22
CA ASP A 34 6.00 6.10 10.59
C ASP A 34 5.09 7.26 11.06
N VAL A 35 5.42 8.49 10.72
CA VAL A 35 4.56 9.65 10.98
C VAL A 35 3.24 9.53 10.22
N LEU A 36 3.27 9.14 8.94
CA LEU A 36 2.06 8.93 8.14
C LEU A 36 1.15 7.85 8.74
N ARG A 37 1.70 6.80 9.33
CA ARG A 37 0.94 5.77 10.04
C ARG A 37 0.03 6.36 11.12
N TRP A 38 0.54 7.32 11.91
CA TRP A 38 -0.24 7.97 12.95
C TRP A 38 -1.31 8.92 12.41
N HIS A 39 -1.13 9.46 11.21
CA HIS A 39 -2.17 10.26 10.55
C HIS A 39 -3.45 9.46 10.31
N HIS A 40 -3.38 8.14 10.06
CA HIS A 40 -4.56 7.30 9.90
C HIS A 40 -5.43 7.31 11.17
N VAL A 41 -4.83 7.27 12.36
CA VAL A 41 -5.55 7.34 13.63
C VAL A 41 -6.23 8.69 13.81
N GLY A 42 -5.51 9.78 13.50
CA GLY A 42 -6.05 11.14 13.58
C GLY A 42 -7.19 11.39 12.60
N LEU A 43 -7.08 10.88 11.38
CA LEU A 43 -8.14 10.98 10.36
C LEU A 43 -9.37 10.18 10.77
N SER A 44 -9.20 8.95 11.28
CA SER A 44 -10.31 8.12 11.77
C SER A 44 -11.11 8.82 12.86
N SER A 45 -10.42 9.45 13.80
CA SER A 45 -11.08 10.20 14.87
C SER A 45 -11.86 11.42 14.34
N ARG A 46 -11.34 12.09 13.31
CA ARG A 46 -11.98 13.30 12.73
C ARG A 46 -13.25 12.97 11.97
N PHE A 47 -13.23 11.96 11.08
CA PHE A 47 -14.43 11.64 10.31
C PHE A 47 -15.54 11.04 11.19
N LEU A 48 -15.21 10.21 12.18
CA LEU A 48 -16.19 9.71 13.13
C LEU A 48 -16.80 10.82 14.00
N ALA A 49 -16.01 11.84 14.35
CA ALA A 49 -16.52 13.01 15.09
C ALA A 49 -17.38 13.94 14.23
N ALA A 50 -17.20 13.95 12.89
CA ALA A 50 -17.95 14.82 12.00
C ALA A 50 -19.40 14.40 11.81
N SER A 51 -19.77 13.17 12.17
CA SER A 51 -21.13 12.61 12.00
C SER A 51 -22.04 12.84 13.20
N ASP A 52 -21.67 13.67 14.17
CA ASP A 52 -22.44 14.00 15.39
C ASP A 52 -23.01 12.76 16.15
N GLY A 53 -22.33 11.62 16.02
CA GLY A 53 -22.71 10.35 16.64
C GLY A 53 -23.58 9.42 15.76
N ASP A 54 -24.02 9.87 14.61
CA ASP A 54 -24.64 9.01 13.61
C ASP A 54 -23.57 8.22 12.84
N LEU A 55 -23.86 6.98 12.45
CA LEU A 55 -22.99 6.14 11.65
C LEU A 55 -23.66 5.81 10.32
N TYR A 56 -23.05 6.23 9.25
CA TYR A 56 -23.47 5.93 7.89
C TYR A 56 -22.63 4.79 7.29
N GLY A 57 -23.11 4.15 6.24
CA GLY A 57 -22.37 3.10 5.53
C GLY A 57 -20.97 3.54 5.11
N ILE A 58 -20.83 4.80 4.68
CA ILE A 58 -19.53 5.38 4.29
C ILE A 58 -18.55 5.45 5.46
N ASP A 59 -19.00 5.74 6.68
CA ASP A 59 -18.13 5.82 7.86
C ASP A 59 -17.56 4.44 8.20
N LEU A 60 -18.38 3.39 8.06
CA LEU A 60 -17.96 2.00 8.26
C LEU A 60 -16.92 1.58 7.23
N VAL A 61 -17.12 1.91 5.95
CA VAL A 61 -16.16 1.61 4.88
C VAL A 61 -14.85 2.36 5.10
N LEU A 62 -14.90 3.66 5.41
CA LEU A 62 -13.71 4.47 5.67
C LEU A 62 -12.96 3.96 6.92
N ALA A 63 -13.68 3.59 7.99
CA ALA A 63 -13.06 2.99 9.17
C ALA A 63 -12.33 1.68 8.82
N GLY A 64 -12.96 0.80 8.04
CA GLY A 64 -12.34 -0.43 7.55
C GLY A 64 -11.08 -0.17 6.71
N VAL A 65 -11.15 0.81 5.80
CA VAL A 65 -9.99 1.23 5.00
C VAL A 65 -8.87 1.78 5.88
N MET A 66 -9.17 2.60 6.89
CA MET A 66 -8.17 3.16 7.80
C MET A 66 -7.48 2.07 8.63
N VAL A 67 -8.25 1.12 9.18
CA VAL A 67 -7.71 -0.02 9.94
C VAL A 67 -6.80 -0.87 9.04
N ARG A 68 -7.26 -1.19 7.83
CA ARG A 68 -6.48 -1.94 6.85
C ARG A 68 -5.21 -1.18 6.46
N SER A 69 -5.31 0.11 6.15
CA SER A 69 -4.20 0.96 5.75
C SER A 69 -3.15 1.07 6.87
N TYR A 70 -3.58 1.27 8.11
CA TYR A 70 -2.68 1.27 9.27
C TYR A 70 -1.89 -0.05 9.36
N GLY A 71 -2.57 -1.20 9.25
CA GLY A 71 -1.91 -2.51 9.29
C GLY A 71 -0.95 -2.74 8.13
N LEU A 72 -1.29 -2.25 6.93
CA LEU A 72 -0.41 -2.34 5.75
C LEU A 72 0.87 -1.51 5.94
N VAL A 73 0.75 -0.30 6.49
CA VAL A 73 1.92 0.56 6.76
C VAL A 73 2.79 -0.04 7.87
N ASP A 74 2.17 -0.62 8.92
CA ASP A 74 2.90 -1.28 9.99
C ASP A 74 3.70 -2.49 9.47
N GLY A 75 3.07 -3.35 8.66
CA GLY A 75 3.74 -4.46 8.00
C GLY A 75 4.80 -4.03 6.99
N PHE A 76 4.57 -2.92 6.27
CA PHE A 76 5.55 -2.35 5.36
C PHE A 76 6.80 -1.89 6.09
N LEU A 77 6.67 -1.20 7.22
CA LEU A 77 7.80 -0.79 8.05
C LEU A 77 8.62 -1.99 8.55
N ASP A 78 7.95 -3.07 8.98
CA ASP A 78 8.62 -4.31 9.37
C ASP A 78 9.43 -4.93 8.19
N ALA A 79 8.84 -4.95 7.01
CA ALA A 79 9.49 -5.48 5.80
C ALA A 79 10.62 -4.56 5.31
N PHE A 80 10.45 -3.25 5.44
CA PHE A 80 11.43 -2.24 5.12
C PHE A 80 12.65 -2.33 6.04
N ASP A 81 12.44 -2.41 7.36
CA ASP A 81 13.50 -2.54 8.36
C ASP A 81 14.34 -3.81 8.16
N THR A 82 13.72 -4.90 7.67
CA THR A 82 14.40 -6.16 7.40
C THR A 82 14.90 -6.29 5.96
N TRP A 83 14.71 -5.25 5.14
CA TRP A 83 15.00 -5.27 3.71
C TRP A 83 14.41 -6.50 3.01
N ASN A 84 13.09 -6.65 3.13
CA ASN A 84 12.35 -7.74 2.50
C ASN A 84 11.42 -7.22 1.38
N PRO A 85 11.95 -6.99 0.16
CA PRO A 85 11.17 -6.43 -0.94
C PRO A 85 10.03 -7.36 -1.40
N VAL A 86 10.18 -8.68 -1.20
CA VAL A 86 9.15 -9.68 -1.54
C VAL A 86 7.88 -9.47 -0.72
N VAL A 87 8.00 -8.95 0.50
CA VAL A 87 6.86 -8.61 1.38
C VAL A 87 6.47 -7.15 1.23
N ALA A 88 7.44 -6.24 1.15
CA ALA A 88 7.18 -4.80 1.10
C ALA A 88 6.38 -4.39 -0.15
N ALA A 89 6.75 -4.90 -1.34
CA ALA A 89 6.10 -4.50 -2.59
C ALA A 89 4.63 -4.95 -2.69
N PRO A 90 4.22 -6.18 -2.31
CA PRO A 90 2.81 -6.54 -2.18
C PRO A 90 2.03 -5.67 -1.20
N LEU A 91 2.60 -5.31 -0.04
CA LEU A 91 1.93 -4.44 0.91
C LEU A 91 1.71 -3.03 0.34
N LEU A 92 2.69 -2.49 -0.38
CA LEU A 92 2.53 -1.23 -1.12
C LEU A 92 1.45 -1.35 -2.19
N ARG A 93 1.41 -2.47 -2.94
CA ARG A 93 0.37 -2.73 -3.94
C ARG A 93 -1.04 -2.76 -3.31
N MET A 94 -1.18 -3.38 -2.14
CA MET A 94 -2.44 -3.40 -1.39
C MET A 94 -2.83 -2.02 -0.87
N GLN A 95 -1.87 -1.15 -0.56
CA GLN A 95 -2.13 0.23 -0.17
C GLN A 95 -2.60 1.08 -1.37
N LEU A 96 -2.04 0.86 -2.55
CA LEU A 96 -2.53 1.48 -3.80
C LEU A 96 -3.96 1.03 -4.13
N ASP A 97 -4.29 -0.21 -3.82
CA ASP A 97 -5.64 -0.76 -3.96
C ASP A 97 -6.66 -0.01 -3.08
N ASN A 98 -6.30 0.32 -1.83
CA ASN A 98 -7.12 1.20 -0.99
C ASN A 98 -7.30 2.57 -1.63
N LEU A 99 -6.22 3.18 -2.12
CA LEU A 99 -6.25 4.51 -2.72
C LEU A 99 -7.18 4.58 -3.92
N VAL A 100 -7.07 3.65 -4.87
CA VAL A 100 -7.89 3.71 -6.11
C VAL A 100 -9.36 3.49 -5.81
N ARG A 101 -9.72 2.68 -4.82
CA ARG A 101 -11.11 2.44 -4.40
C ARG A 101 -11.71 3.64 -3.68
N VAL A 102 -10.99 4.19 -2.70
CA VAL A 102 -11.43 5.40 -1.99
C VAL A 102 -11.53 6.58 -2.94
N SER A 103 -10.55 6.76 -3.84
CA SER A 103 -10.56 7.83 -4.85
C SER A 103 -11.82 7.74 -5.74
N TYR A 104 -12.17 6.53 -6.20
CA TYR A 104 -13.42 6.34 -6.95
C TYR A 104 -14.67 6.63 -6.11
N MET A 105 -14.73 6.10 -4.88
CA MET A 105 -15.90 6.27 -4.01
C MET A 105 -16.20 7.75 -3.75
N VAL A 106 -15.18 8.55 -3.50
CA VAL A 106 -15.32 10.01 -3.27
C VAL A 106 -15.82 10.75 -4.53
N GLN A 107 -15.51 10.24 -5.72
CA GLN A 107 -15.89 10.84 -7.00
C GLN A 107 -17.20 10.26 -7.58
N ALA A 108 -17.70 9.18 -7.01
CA ALA A 108 -18.92 8.53 -7.46
C ALA A 108 -20.13 9.49 -7.35
N PRO A 109 -21.13 9.41 -8.23
CA PRO A 109 -22.35 10.21 -8.16
C PRO A 109 -23.08 10.08 -6.82
N SER A 110 -22.98 8.91 -6.17
CA SER A 110 -23.45 8.66 -4.81
C SER A 110 -22.41 7.82 -4.08
N ALA A 111 -21.63 8.47 -3.22
CA ALA A 111 -20.67 7.79 -2.34
C ALA A 111 -21.37 6.85 -1.36
N SER A 112 -22.57 7.22 -0.90
CA SER A 112 -23.38 6.40 0.01
C SER A 112 -23.82 5.09 -0.65
N ASP A 113 -24.31 5.10 -1.89
CA ASP A 113 -24.74 3.88 -2.57
C ASP A 113 -23.58 2.91 -2.77
N VAL A 114 -22.39 3.42 -3.09
CA VAL A 114 -21.17 2.61 -3.20
C VAL A 114 -20.79 2.02 -1.84
N ALA A 115 -20.86 2.82 -0.77
CA ALA A 115 -20.54 2.37 0.57
C ALA A 115 -21.55 1.31 1.08
N ASP A 116 -22.85 1.55 0.89
CA ASP A 116 -23.92 0.63 1.28
C ASP A 116 -23.79 -0.72 0.55
N HIS A 117 -23.46 -0.69 -0.74
CA HIS A 117 -23.13 -1.91 -1.50
C HIS A 117 -21.99 -2.71 -0.85
N PHE A 118 -20.97 -2.02 -0.33
CA PHE A 118 -19.84 -2.65 0.33
C PHE A 118 -20.20 -3.22 1.71
N VAL A 119 -20.98 -2.47 2.49
CA VAL A 119 -21.40 -2.88 3.85
C VAL A 119 -22.21 -4.17 3.81
N VAL A 120 -23.01 -4.39 2.76
CA VAL A 120 -23.77 -5.65 2.58
C VAL A 120 -22.97 -6.76 1.90
N GLY A 121 -21.65 -6.60 1.73
CA GLY A 121 -20.75 -7.63 1.18
C GLY A 121 -20.60 -7.60 -0.34
N GLY A 122 -21.01 -6.52 -1.00
CA GLY A 122 -20.79 -6.32 -2.43
C GLY A 122 -19.33 -6.02 -2.75
N GLU A 123 -18.93 -6.23 -4.00
CA GLU A 123 -17.59 -5.96 -4.49
C GLU A 123 -17.59 -4.85 -5.55
N PHE A 124 -16.51 -4.04 -5.63
CA PHE A 124 -16.36 -2.99 -6.63
C PHE A 124 -16.56 -3.49 -8.07
N ARG A 125 -16.02 -4.66 -8.39
CA ARG A 125 -16.13 -5.26 -9.74
C ARG A 125 -17.58 -5.55 -10.18
N ASN A 126 -18.55 -5.53 -9.27
CA ASN A 126 -19.96 -5.71 -9.55
C ASN A 126 -20.69 -4.39 -9.77
N LEU A 127 -20.03 -3.26 -9.47
CA LEU A 127 -20.54 -1.92 -9.73
C LEU A 127 -20.18 -1.46 -11.14
N LYS A 128 -20.95 -0.52 -11.65
CA LYS A 128 -20.67 0.18 -12.89
C LYS A 128 -20.43 1.66 -12.62
N ASP A 129 -19.55 2.25 -13.40
CA ASP A 129 -19.34 3.71 -13.39
C ASP A 129 -20.42 4.46 -14.18
N GLY A 130 -20.26 5.78 -14.28
CA GLY A 130 -21.16 6.66 -15.02
C GLY A 130 -21.25 6.35 -16.53
N ASP A 131 -20.26 5.66 -17.09
CA ASP A 131 -20.26 5.19 -18.50
C ASP A 131 -20.89 3.79 -18.64
N GLY A 132 -21.38 3.19 -17.57
CA GLY A 132 -21.95 1.84 -17.53
C GLY A 132 -20.91 0.71 -17.58
N LYS A 133 -19.61 1.01 -17.38
CA LYS A 133 -18.51 0.03 -17.39
C LYS A 133 -18.28 -0.53 -16.00
N LEU A 134 -17.99 -1.82 -15.91
CA LEU A 134 -17.65 -2.49 -14.65
C LEU A 134 -16.39 -1.89 -14.03
N LEU A 135 -16.41 -1.73 -12.70
CA LEU A 135 -15.29 -1.20 -11.89
C LEU A 135 -14.23 -2.26 -11.64
N THR A 136 -13.62 -2.74 -12.71
CA THR A 136 -12.42 -3.57 -12.61
C THR A 136 -11.24 -2.77 -12.05
N ASP A 137 -10.18 -3.43 -11.58
CA ASP A 137 -8.96 -2.76 -11.11
C ASP A 137 -8.38 -1.80 -12.17
N ALA A 138 -8.40 -2.21 -13.44
CA ALA A 138 -7.95 -1.35 -14.54
C ALA A 138 -8.83 -0.09 -14.69
N ARG A 139 -10.15 -0.23 -14.49
CA ARG A 139 -11.07 0.91 -14.57
C ARG A 139 -10.93 1.84 -13.37
N LEU A 140 -10.79 1.29 -12.16
CA LEU A 140 -10.50 2.08 -10.95
C LEU A 140 -9.17 2.85 -11.08
N LEU A 141 -8.14 2.18 -11.62
CA LEU A 141 -6.85 2.82 -11.88
C LEU A 141 -6.98 3.95 -12.92
N HIS A 142 -7.83 3.76 -13.95
CA HIS A 142 -8.10 4.80 -14.94
C HIS A 142 -8.69 6.06 -14.29
N HIS A 143 -9.68 5.92 -13.41
CA HIS A 143 -10.25 7.04 -12.66
C HIS A 143 -9.23 7.69 -11.71
N ALA A 144 -8.46 6.90 -10.99
CA ALA A 144 -7.48 7.42 -10.04
C ALA A 144 -6.36 8.24 -10.72
N LYS A 145 -5.97 7.92 -11.97
CA LYS A 145 -4.94 8.66 -12.72
C LYS A 145 -5.28 10.14 -12.94
N GLU A 146 -6.54 10.50 -13.02
CA GLU A 146 -6.96 11.88 -13.25
C GLU A 146 -6.53 12.79 -12.10
N HIS A 147 -6.55 12.28 -10.87
CA HIS A 147 -6.17 13.02 -9.66
C HIS A 147 -4.80 12.64 -9.13
N HIS A 148 -4.33 11.44 -9.44
CA HIS A 148 -3.07 10.86 -8.96
C HIS A 148 -2.26 10.25 -10.12
N PRO A 149 -1.66 11.06 -11.02
CA PRO A 149 -0.94 10.54 -12.20
C PRO A 149 0.20 9.56 -11.86
N TRP A 150 0.80 9.72 -10.69
CA TRP A 150 1.89 8.87 -10.19
C TRP A 150 1.45 7.44 -9.82
N VAL A 151 0.15 7.20 -9.62
CA VAL A 151 -0.35 5.88 -9.16
C VAL A 151 -0.10 4.80 -10.19
N ALA A 152 -0.27 5.10 -11.48
CA ALA A 152 -0.17 4.09 -12.52
C ALA A 152 1.22 3.45 -12.65
N PRO A 153 2.32 4.20 -12.74
CA PRO A 153 3.65 3.60 -12.81
C PRO A 153 4.01 2.81 -11.54
N VAL A 154 3.59 3.26 -10.35
CA VAL A 154 3.85 2.52 -9.10
C VAL A 154 3.01 1.25 -9.04
N TYR A 155 1.75 1.30 -9.50
CA TYR A 155 0.87 0.14 -9.58
C TYR A 155 1.45 -0.94 -10.51
N GLU A 156 1.95 -0.53 -11.68
CA GLU A 156 2.58 -1.43 -12.63
C GLU A 156 3.87 -2.04 -12.06
N ALA A 157 4.75 -1.22 -11.49
CA ALA A 157 6.00 -1.67 -10.88
C ALA A 157 5.78 -2.67 -9.73
N THR A 158 4.68 -2.53 -8.97
CA THR A 158 4.36 -3.41 -7.84
C THR A 158 3.55 -4.65 -8.23
N SER A 159 2.89 -4.65 -9.38
CA SER A 159 2.02 -5.76 -9.81
C SER A 159 2.79 -7.07 -10.01
N GLY A 160 4.02 -7.02 -10.49
CA GLY A 160 4.88 -8.18 -10.66
C GLY A 160 5.29 -8.87 -9.35
N TRP A 161 5.11 -8.22 -8.21
CA TRP A 161 5.45 -8.78 -6.89
C TRP A 161 4.29 -9.54 -6.23
N VAL A 162 3.05 -9.36 -6.70
CA VAL A 162 1.87 -10.03 -6.13
C VAL A 162 1.78 -11.50 -6.59
N HIS A 163 2.22 -11.77 -7.82
CA HIS A 163 2.24 -13.11 -8.42
C HIS A 163 3.67 -13.52 -8.72
N PHE A 164 3.97 -14.81 -8.71
CA PHE A 164 5.27 -15.28 -9.12
C PHE A 164 5.54 -14.87 -10.57
N SER A 165 6.55 -14.04 -10.77
CA SER A 165 6.85 -13.39 -12.05
C SER A 165 8.36 -13.29 -12.27
N PRO A 166 8.83 -12.93 -13.48
CA PRO A 166 10.25 -12.65 -13.73
C PRO A 166 10.87 -11.64 -12.77
N THR A 167 10.07 -10.73 -12.19
CA THR A 167 10.54 -9.75 -11.20
C THR A 167 11.16 -10.43 -9.98
N HIS A 168 10.57 -11.54 -9.49
CA HIS A 168 11.13 -12.30 -8.36
C HIS A 168 12.46 -12.96 -8.72
N VAL A 169 12.57 -13.49 -9.94
CA VAL A 169 13.80 -14.09 -10.43
C VAL A 169 14.89 -13.04 -10.56
N GLN A 170 14.55 -11.88 -11.15
CA GLN A 170 15.50 -10.77 -11.32
C GLN A 170 15.94 -10.17 -9.98
N ALA A 171 15.02 -10.06 -9.02
CA ALA A 171 15.34 -9.58 -7.67
C ALA A 171 16.21 -10.57 -6.88
N ALA A 172 16.09 -11.87 -7.16
CA ALA A 172 16.92 -12.92 -6.57
C ALA A 172 18.30 -13.04 -7.26
N MET A 173 18.48 -12.44 -8.42
CA MET A 173 19.70 -12.52 -9.22
C MET A 173 20.24 -11.11 -9.45
N ARG A 174 21.40 -10.77 -8.86
CA ARG A 174 22.20 -9.64 -9.38
C ARG A 174 22.92 -10.10 -10.62
N LEU A 175 22.44 -9.66 -11.77
CA LEU A 175 23.15 -9.85 -13.03
C LEU A 175 24.24 -8.77 -13.14
N HIS A 176 25.47 -9.14 -12.83
CA HIS A 176 26.64 -8.35 -13.24
C HIS A 176 27.03 -8.77 -14.65
N ARG A 177 27.37 -7.80 -15.48
CA ARG A 177 28.06 -8.06 -16.75
C ARG A 177 29.56 -7.84 -16.52
N ASP A 178 30.36 -8.84 -16.88
CA ASP A 178 31.80 -8.67 -16.92
C ASP A 178 32.25 -7.74 -18.07
N GLU A 179 33.52 -7.45 -18.12
CA GLU A 179 34.10 -6.59 -19.17
C GLU A 179 33.89 -7.15 -20.59
N ASP A 180 33.63 -8.46 -20.70
CA ASP A 180 33.36 -9.16 -21.99
C ASP A 180 31.83 -9.20 -22.28
N GLY A 181 30.98 -8.59 -21.43
CA GLY A 181 29.53 -8.56 -21.61
C GLY A 181 28.80 -9.84 -21.24
N ARG A 182 29.48 -10.82 -20.60
CA ARG A 182 28.87 -12.05 -20.10
C ARG A 182 28.11 -11.80 -18.81
N ALA A 183 26.91 -12.37 -18.70
CA ALA A 183 26.11 -12.27 -17.49
C ALA A 183 26.71 -13.16 -16.38
N LEU A 184 27.16 -12.51 -15.29
CA LEU A 184 27.54 -13.20 -14.06
C LEU A 184 26.36 -13.13 -13.08
N VAL A 185 26.00 -14.28 -12.51
CA VAL A 185 24.95 -14.38 -11.48
C VAL A 185 25.63 -14.41 -10.12
N ASP A 186 25.58 -13.30 -9.40
CA ASP A 186 25.95 -13.29 -7.98
C ASP A 186 24.86 -13.90 -7.12
N ARG A 187 25.22 -14.86 -6.28
CA ARG A 187 24.27 -15.48 -5.33
C ARG A 187 23.90 -14.46 -4.25
N LEU A 188 22.60 -14.18 -4.13
CA LEU A 188 22.04 -13.32 -3.09
C LEU A 188 22.02 -13.96 -1.68
N PHE A 189 22.47 -15.19 -1.55
CA PHE A 189 22.48 -15.95 -0.31
C PHE A 189 23.90 -16.44 -0.03
N GLN A 190 24.73 -15.59 0.54
CA GLN A 190 25.86 -15.95 1.37
C GLN A 190 25.58 -15.48 2.78
#